data_0e85945c77aa0f0c522a9d1bb2457a12
#
_entry.id   0e85945c77aa0f0c522a9d1bb2457a12
#
_cell.length_a   1.000
_cell.length_b   1.000
_cell.length_c   1.000
_cell.angle_alpha   90.00
_cell.angle_beta   90.00
_cell.angle_gamma   90.00
#
_symmetry.space_group_name_H-M   'P 1'
#
loop_
_entity.id
_entity.type
_entity.pdbx_description
1 polymer ?
#
loop_
_entity_poly.entity_id
_entity_poly.type
_entity_poly.pdbx_seq_one_letter_code
_entity_poly.pdbx_strand_id
1 'polypeptide(L)'
;MLNYYFGGNMIRDLGWFWFLSGKEDILDEEKCGKWMYFFDDQEFAQKICQKAIDEGVCYECKCSDMEITRQPTGVICFYLNGDDIENHKRVIQFMMKNDLIRKTKAGKYYNNSFKFDNQTRAGEYGADFEGKIKLEQFIDLRTGEWIYE
;
A
#
# COMPACT_ATOMS: atom_id res chain seq x y z
N MET A 1 11.51 7.07 22.40
CA MET A 1 10.63 6.44 21.42
C MET A 1 9.27 6.18 22.05
N LEU A 2 8.23 6.65 21.38
CA LEU A 2 6.87 6.48 21.87
C LEU A 2 6.16 5.46 21.00
N ASN A 3 5.71 4.38 21.62
CA ASN A 3 4.92 3.37 20.94
C ASN A 3 3.47 3.53 21.40
N TYR A 4 2.57 3.72 20.45
CA TYR A 4 1.15 3.82 20.72
C TYR A 4 0.45 2.61 20.15
N TYR A 5 -0.49 2.07 20.90
CA TYR A 5 -1.34 1.00 20.45
C TYR A 5 -2.77 1.50 20.30
N PHE A 6 -3.26 1.52 19.06
CA PHE A 6 -4.66 1.78 18.75
C PHE A 6 -5.23 0.51 18.16
N GLY A 7 -6.39 0.08 18.64
CA GLY A 7 -6.98 -1.14 18.13
C GLY A 7 -6.06 -2.35 18.29
N GLY A 8 -5.13 -2.28 19.24
CA GLY A 8 -4.26 -3.40 19.59
C GLY A 8 -2.98 -3.55 18.80
N ASN A 9 -2.92 -3.13 17.55
CA ASN A 9 -1.80 -3.45 16.67
C ASN A 9 -1.14 -2.27 15.96
N MET A 10 -1.38 -1.05 16.41
CA MET A 10 -0.78 0.13 15.79
C MET A 10 0.43 0.59 16.60
N ILE A 11 1.54 0.84 15.92
CA ILE A 11 2.77 1.35 16.52
C ILE A 11 3.18 2.62 15.80
N ARG A 12 3.38 3.71 16.54
CA ARG A 12 3.89 4.96 16.00
C ARG A 12 5.38 5.06 16.30
N ASP A 13 6.21 5.03 15.26
CA ASP A 13 7.66 5.04 15.44
C ASP A 13 8.40 5.49 14.17
N LEU A 14 9.47 6.24 14.34
CA LEU A 14 10.41 6.62 13.27
C LEU A 14 9.76 7.26 12.04
N GLY A 15 8.75 8.10 12.26
CA GLY A 15 8.08 8.81 11.18
C GLY A 15 6.98 8.01 10.48
N TRP A 16 6.57 6.90 11.07
CA TRP A 16 5.54 6.03 10.52
C TRP A 16 4.53 5.61 11.57
N PHE A 17 3.29 5.39 11.10
CA PHE A 17 2.28 4.63 11.83
C PHE A 17 2.26 3.23 11.22
N TRP A 18 2.60 2.22 12.01
CA TRP A 18 2.66 0.82 11.59
C TRP A 18 1.43 0.09 12.08
N PHE A 19 0.77 -0.65 11.19
CA PHE A 19 -0.41 -1.45 11.50
C PHE A 19 -0.09 -2.91 11.21
N LEU A 20 -0.12 -3.73 12.25
CA LEU A 20 0.41 -5.09 12.21
C LEU A 20 -0.71 -6.11 12.39
N SER A 21 -0.70 -7.16 11.57
CA SER A 21 -1.69 -8.24 11.63
C SER A 21 -1.32 -9.32 12.63
N GLY A 22 -0.06 -9.37 13.07
CA GLY A 22 0.49 -10.48 13.83
C GLY A 22 1.03 -11.59 12.94
N LYS A 23 0.91 -11.44 11.62
CA LYS A 23 1.35 -12.44 10.63
C LYS A 23 2.43 -11.90 9.70
N GLU A 24 3.20 -10.91 10.15
CA GLU A 24 4.23 -10.25 9.35
C GLU A 24 5.35 -11.20 8.94
N ASP A 25 5.53 -12.29 9.66
CA ASP A 25 6.52 -13.32 9.35
C ASP A 25 6.24 -14.05 8.03
N ILE A 26 5.01 -13.95 7.50
CA ILE A 26 4.67 -14.49 6.17
C ILE A 26 5.39 -13.71 5.07
N LEU A 27 5.67 -12.42 5.31
CA LEU A 27 6.36 -11.59 4.34
C LEU A 27 7.81 -12.05 4.18
N ASP A 28 8.16 -12.45 2.96
CA ASP A 28 9.50 -12.90 2.61
C ASP A 28 10.34 -11.70 2.18
N GLU A 29 11.48 -11.50 2.80
CA GLU A 29 12.35 -10.38 2.55
C GLU A 29 12.75 -10.24 1.06
N GLU A 30 12.85 -11.35 0.35
CA GLU A 30 13.21 -11.35 -1.07
C GLU A 30 12.01 -11.11 -2.00
N LYS A 31 10.79 -11.28 -1.49
CA LYS A 31 9.56 -11.19 -2.28
C LYS A 31 8.67 -10.02 -1.89
N CYS A 32 8.88 -9.48 -0.71
CA CYS A 32 8.02 -8.44 -0.14
C CYS A 32 8.10 -7.14 -0.93
N GLY A 33 6.95 -6.53 -1.07
CA GLY A 33 6.81 -5.21 -1.69
C GLY A 33 5.49 -4.59 -1.29
N LYS A 34 5.13 -3.53 -1.96
CA LYS A 34 3.97 -2.74 -1.56
C LYS A 34 3.24 -2.12 -2.74
N TRP A 35 1.91 -2.00 -2.58
CA TRP A 35 1.08 -1.06 -3.32
C TRP A 35 1.01 0.21 -2.48
N MET A 36 0.96 1.38 -3.12
CA MET A 36 1.03 2.67 -2.43
C MET A 36 -0.13 3.58 -2.81
N TYR A 37 -0.53 4.40 -1.84
CA TYR A 37 -1.47 5.49 -2.05
C TYR A 37 -0.93 6.74 -1.37
N PHE A 38 -0.89 7.86 -2.09
CA PHE A 38 -0.42 9.13 -1.54
C PHE A 38 -1.61 9.92 -1.01
N PHE A 39 -1.51 10.40 0.23
CA PHE A 39 -2.60 11.06 0.94
C PHE A 39 -2.17 12.44 1.46
N ASP A 40 -3.15 13.26 1.81
CA ASP A 40 -2.95 14.55 2.46
C ASP A 40 -3.71 14.68 3.79
N ASP A 41 -4.50 13.69 4.15
CA ASP A 41 -5.30 13.66 5.38
C ASP A 41 -4.80 12.53 6.29
N GLN A 42 -4.08 12.91 7.36
CA GLN A 42 -3.46 11.93 8.27
C GLN A 42 -4.48 11.01 8.93
N GLU A 43 -5.59 11.57 9.39
CA GLU A 43 -6.62 10.77 10.06
C GLU A 43 -7.23 9.75 9.13
N PHE A 44 -7.51 10.15 7.90
CA PHE A 44 -8.01 9.25 6.87
C PHE A 44 -7.04 8.10 6.63
N ALA A 45 -5.74 8.42 6.50
CA ALA A 45 -4.72 7.40 6.24
C ALA A 45 -4.64 6.37 7.36
N GLN A 46 -4.70 6.82 8.62
CA GLN A 46 -4.67 5.91 9.76
C GLN A 46 -5.91 4.99 9.78
N LYS A 47 -7.08 5.54 9.47
CA LYS A 47 -8.31 4.75 9.40
C LYS A 47 -8.25 3.70 8.30
N ILE A 48 -7.71 4.07 7.14
CA ILE A 48 -7.57 3.14 6.01
C ILE A 48 -6.61 2.00 6.38
N CYS A 49 -5.48 2.31 6.98
CA CYS A 49 -4.52 1.29 7.40
C CYS A 49 -5.14 0.31 8.39
N GLN A 50 -5.83 0.84 9.41
CA GLN A 50 -6.48 -0.01 10.41
C GLN A 50 -7.54 -0.91 9.75
N LYS A 51 -8.32 -0.35 8.85
CA LYS A 51 -9.35 -1.09 8.12
C LYS A 51 -8.74 -2.23 7.30
N ALA A 52 -7.62 -1.96 6.62
CA ALA A 52 -6.93 -2.97 5.81
C ALA A 52 -6.48 -4.15 6.67
N ILE A 53 -5.94 -3.89 7.84
CA ILE A 53 -5.50 -4.94 8.76
C ILE A 53 -6.69 -5.68 9.33
N ASP A 54 -7.73 -4.97 9.76
CA ASP A 54 -8.94 -5.56 10.34
C ASP A 54 -9.65 -6.49 9.35
N GLU A 55 -9.63 -6.14 8.06
CA GLU A 55 -10.26 -6.94 7.02
C GLU A 55 -9.35 -8.03 6.45
N GLY A 56 -8.13 -8.15 6.94
CA GLY A 56 -7.19 -9.17 6.47
C GLY A 56 -6.71 -8.96 5.04
N VAL A 57 -6.66 -7.71 4.60
CA VAL A 57 -6.30 -7.34 3.23
C VAL A 57 -4.81 -7.59 2.98
N CYS A 58 -3.98 -7.28 3.96
CA CYS A 58 -2.53 -7.47 3.88
C CYS A 58 -1.98 -7.79 5.26
N TYR A 59 -0.71 -8.20 5.32
CA TYR A 59 -0.09 -8.64 6.58
C TYR A 59 0.50 -7.49 7.38
N GLU A 60 0.83 -6.41 6.71
CA GLU A 60 1.40 -5.22 7.32
C GLU A 60 1.01 -4.01 6.47
N CYS A 61 0.70 -2.92 7.13
CA CYS A 61 0.34 -1.67 6.46
C CYS A 61 0.98 -0.52 7.25
N LYS A 62 1.46 0.48 6.56
CA LYS A 62 1.98 1.66 7.25
C LYS A 62 1.61 2.92 6.50
N CYS A 63 1.57 4.04 7.23
CA CYS A 63 1.43 5.34 6.60
C CYS A 63 2.39 6.34 7.23
N SER A 64 2.76 7.36 6.47
CA SER A 64 3.63 8.42 6.95
C SER A 64 3.03 9.11 8.16
N ASP A 65 3.87 9.47 9.12
CA ASP A 65 3.52 10.34 10.23
C ASP A 65 3.87 11.77 9.81
N MET A 66 2.88 12.51 9.32
CA MET A 66 3.10 13.84 8.74
C MET A 66 3.55 14.86 9.77
N GLU A 67 3.30 14.63 11.06
CA GLU A 67 3.82 15.48 12.11
C GLU A 67 5.33 15.43 12.17
N ILE A 68 5.90 14.25 11.87
CA ILE A 68 7.35 14.06 11.87
C ILE A 68 7.96 14.44 10.52
N THR A 69 7.36 13.98 9.40
CA THR A 69 7.91 14.23 8.07
C THR A 69 7.77 15.68 7.64
N ARG A 70 6.73 16.36 8.10
CA ARG A 70 6.40 17.76 7.78
C ARG A 70 6.25 18.00 6.27
N GLN A 71 5.84 16.98 5.55
CA GLN A 71 5.56 17.09 4.13
C GLN A 71 4.06 17.32 3.93
N PRO A 72 3.65 17.97 2.83
CA PRO A 72 2.22 18.22 2.58
C PRO A 72 1.45 16.96 2.23
N THR A 73 2.16 15.90 1.84
CA THR A 73 1.54 14.59 1.54
C THR A 73 2.33 13.49 2.21
N GLY A 74 1.65 12.37 2.44
CA GLY A 74 2.27 11.16 2.95
C GLY A 74 1.95 9.99 2.05
N VAL A 75 2.39 8.80 2.43
CA VAL A 75 2.16 7.58 1.66
C VAL A 75 1.62 6.48 2.57
N ILE A 76 0.64 5.74 2.06
CA ILE A 76 0.19 4.47 2.65
C ILE A 76 0.86 3.36 1.86
N CYS A 77 1.43 2.38 2.56
CA CYS A 77 2.04 1.21 1.97
C CYS A 77 1.33 -0.05 2.43
N PHE A 78 0.81 -0.83 1.46
CA PHE A 78 0.16 -2.11 1.72
C PHE A 78 1.14 -3.22 1.33
N TYR A 79 1.67 -3.92 2.32
CA TYR A 79 2.74 -4.91 2.11
C TYR A 79 2.23 -6.31 1.85
N LEU A 80 2.81 -6.96 0.86
CA LEU A 80 2.53 -8.36 0.53
C LEU A 80 3.71 -8.96 -0.24
N ASN A 81 3.72 -10.28 -0.37
CA ASN A 81 4.71 -10.94 -1.22
C ASN A 81 4.31 -10.81 -2.69
N GLY A 82 5.27 -10.44 -3.54
CA GLY A 82 5.00 -10.16 -4.95
C GLY A 82 4.46 -11.34 -5.76
N ASP A 83 4.72 -12.57 -5.32
CA ASP A 83 4.22 -13.77 -6.00
C ASP A 83 2.87 -14.26 -5.46
N ASP A 84 2.31 -13.60 -4.47
CA ASP A 84 1.01 -13.96 -3.89
C ASP A 84 -0.13 -13.26 -4.64
N ILE A 85 -0.59 -13.89 -5.71
CA ILE A 85 -1.62 -13.32 -6.60
C ILE A 85 -2.92 -13.03 -5.85
N GLU A 86 -3.36 -13.93 -4.98
CA GLU A 86 -4.59 -13.71 -4.21
C GLU A 86 -4.48 -12.49 -3.30
N ASN A 87 -3.31 -12.26 -2.72
CA ASN A 87 -3.11 -11.08 -1.87
C ASN A 87 -3.08 -9.79 -2.71
N HIS A 88 -2.49 -9.82 -3.90
CA HIS A 88 -2.58 -8.68 -4.83
C HIS A 88 -4.04 -8.33 -5.09
N LYS A 89 -4.85 -9.33 -5.38
CA LYS A 89 -6.28 -9.12 -5.66
C LYS A 89 -7.02 -8.52 -4.46
N ARG A 90 -6.74 -9.00 -3.25
CA ARG A 90 -7.36 -8.45 -2.03
C ARG A 90 -7.00 -6.98 -1.84
N VAL A 91 -5.72 -6.62 -2.02
CA VAL A 91 -5.26 -5.24 -1.87
C VAL A 91 -5.88 -4.34 -2.94
N ILE A 92 -5.84 -4.76 -4.20
CA ILE A 92 -6.39 -3.97 -5.31
C ILE A 92 -7.90 -3.77 -5.12
N GLN A 93 -8.63 -4.82 -4.76
CA GLN A 93 -10.06 -4.72 -4.50
C GLN A 93 -10.35 -3.73 -3.36
N PHE A 94 -9.59 -3.80 -2.28
CA PHE A 94 -9.70 -2.88 -1.16
C PHE A 94 -9.44 -1.43 -1.61
N MET A 95 -8.39 -1.22 -2.40
CA MET A 95 -8.05 0.11 -2.91
C MET A 95 -9.15 0.67 -3.79
N MET A 96 -9.71 -0.14 -4.67
CA MET A 96 -10.82 0.28 -5.54
C MET A 96 -12.07 0.61 -4.73
N LYS A 97 -12.42 -0.25 -3.77
CA LYS A 97 -13.62 -0.09 -2.94
C LYS A 97 -13.55 1.17 -2.07
N ASN A 98 -12.35 1.55 -1.65
CA ASN A 98 -12.14 2.73 -0.80
C ASN A 98 -11.66 3.96 -1.57
N ASP A 99 -11.74 3.91 -2.90
CA ASP A 99 -11.38 5.02 -3.78
C ASP A 99 -9.91 5.46 -3.61
N LEU A 100 -9.01 4.49 -3.53
CA LEU A 100 -7.59 4.73 -3.32
C LEU A 100 -6.76 4.61 -4.60
N ILE A 101 -7.40 4.46 -5.76
CA ILE A 101 -6.70 4.45 -7.04
C ILE A 101 -7.16 5.67 -7.82
N ARG A 102 -6.24 6.57 -8.09
CA ARG A 102 -6.54 7.82 -8.78
C ARG A 102 -6.89 7.56 -10.24
N LYS A 103 -7.63 8.48 -10.83
CA LYS A 103 -8.00 8.43 -12.25
C LYS A 103 -7.35 9.57 -13.00
N THR A 104 -7.06 9.32 -14.27
CA THR A 104 -6.59 10.35 -15.20
C THR A 104 -7.76 11.27 -15.56
N LYS A 105 -7.46 12.37 -16.25
CA LYS A 105 -8.49 13.28 -16.74
C LYS A 105 -9.47 12.59 -17.69
N ALA A 106 -9.03 11.54 -18.38
CA ALA A 106 -9.87 10.76 -19.28
C ALA A 106 -10.76 9.73 -18.56
N GLY A 107 -10.67 9.66 -17.22
CA GLY A 107 -11.48 8.74 -16.43
C GLY A 107 -10.93 7.33 -16.32
N LYS A 108 -9.71 7.10 -16.77
CA LYS A 108 -9.00 5.83 -16.64
C LYS A 108 -8.28 5.75 -15.31
N TYR A 109 -8.20 4.57 -14.70
CA TYR A 109 -7.36 4.37 -13.54
C TYR A 109 -5.89 4.54 -13.91
N TYR A 110 -5.11 5.17 -13.04
CA TYR A 110 -3.67 5.20 -13.20
C TYR A 110 -3.11 3.78 -13.10
N ASN A 111 -2.16 3.47 -13.95
CA ASN A 111 -1.51 2.17 -13.98
C ASN A 111 -0.42 2.09 -12.90
N ASN A 112 -0.85 1.98 -11.65
CA ASN A 112 0.05 1.92 -10.50
C ASN A 112 0.96 0.71 -10.60
N SER A 113 2.15 0.84 -10.03
CA SER A 113 3.13 -0.25 -9.98
C SER A 113 3.29 -0.76 -8.55
N PHE A 114 3.43 -2.06 -8.42
CA PHE A 114 3.85 -2.69 -7.18
C PHE A 114 5.38 -2.54 -7.07
N LYS A 115 5.85 -2.04 -5.93
CA LYS A 115 7.29 -1.84 -5.69
C LYS A 115 7.83 -2.90 -4.74
N PHE A 116 8.82 -3.65 -5.20
CA PHE A 116 9.54 -4.58 -4.33
C PHE A 116 10.48 -3.81 -3.41
N ASP A 117 10.63 -4.27 -2.18
CA ASP A 117 11.53 -3.65 -1.21
C ASP A 117 12.99 -3.74 -1.63
N ASN A 118 13.41 -4.82 -2.29
CA ASN A 118 14.76 -4.92 -2.84
C ASN A 118 15.04 -3.84 -3.86
N GLN A 119 14.08 -3.48 -4.70
CA GLN A 119 14.23 -2.38 -5.67
C GLN A 119 14.44 -1.07 -4.95
N THR A 120 13.71 -0.86 -3.85
CA THR A 120 13.88 0.32 -3.00
C THR A 120 15.28 0.37 -2.41
N ARG A 121 15.76 -0.75 -1.86
CA ARG A 121 17.09 -0.85 -1.26
C ARG A 121 18.21 -0.68 -2.29
N ALA A 122 17.98 -1.13 -3.51
CA ALA A 122 18.93 -0.98 -4.61
C ALA A 122 18.87 0.40 -5.27
N GLY A 123 17.93 1.25 -4.86
CA GLY A 123 17.74 2.57 -5.46
C GLY A 123 17.14 2.52 -6.86
N GLU A 124 16.46 1.45 -7.20
CA GLU A 124 15.90 1.24 -8.53
C GLU A 124 14.56 1.93 -8.73
N TYR A 125 14.32 3.04 -8.05
CA TYR A 125 13.11 3.77 -8.32
C TYR A 125 13.35 5.28 -8.23
N GLY A 126 12.42 6.02 -8.77
CA GLY A 126 12.50 7.45 -8.94
C GLY A 126 11.73 7.80 -10.19
N ALA A 127 12.11 8.88 -10.86
CA ALA A 127 11.42 9.35 -12.07
C ALA A 127 11.39 8.31 -13.20
N ASP A 128 12.43 7.49 -13.28
CA ASP A 128 12.58 6.50 -14.37
C ASP A 128 12.19 5.08 -13.95
N PHE A 129 11.60 4.91 -12.77
CA PHE A 129 11.22 3.60 -12.28
C PHE A 129 10.08 3.00 -13.10
N GLU A 130 10.26 1.77 -13.55
CA GLU A 130 9.18 0.98 -14.14
C GLU A 130 9.03 -0.33 -13.39
N GLY A 131 7.92 -0.48 -12.68
CA GLY A 131 7.61 -1.71 -11.97
C GLY A 131 7.23 -2.81 -12.96
N LYS A 132 7.62 -4.04 -12.64
CA LYS A 132 7.27 -5.21 -13.45
C LYS A 132 5.84 -5.68 -13.20
N ILE A 133 5.30 -5.42 -12.00
CA ILE A 133 3.92 -5.75 -11.64
C ILE A 133 3.13 -4.45 -11.63
N LYS A 134 2.15 -4.38 -12.52
CA LYS A 134 1.33 -3.18 -12.70
C LYS A 134 -0.15 -3.50 -12.57
N LEU A 135 -0.92 -2.49 -12.22
CA LEU A 135 -2.36 -2.61 -12.03
C LEU A 135 -3.07 -3.20 -13.27
N GLU A 136 -2.63 -2.85 -14.48
CA GLU A 136 -3.24 -3.33 -15.72
C GLU A 136 -3.17 -4.84 -15.90
N GLN A 137 -2.33 -5.52 -15.12
CA GLN A 137 -2.25 -6.98 -15.14
C GLN A 137 -3.43 -7.63 -14.43
N PHE A 138 -4.15 -6.86 -13.62
CA PHE A 138 -5.24 -7.36 -12.78
C PHE A 138 -6.61 -6.85 -13.22
N ILE A 139 -6.69 -5.61 -13.67
CA ILE A 139 -7.96 -4.99 -14.06
C ILE A 139 -7.84 -4.25 -15.39
N ASP A 140 -8.98 -4.05 -16.04
CA ASP A 140 -9.09 -3.13 -17.16
C ASP A 140 -9.07 -1.70 -16.59
N LEU A 141 -8.10 -0.89 -17.00
CA LEU A 141 -7.93 0.45 -16.45
C LEU A 141 -9.08 1.41 -16.81
N ARG A 142 -9.85 1.09 -17.84
CA ARG A 142 -10.98 1.93 -18.26
C ARG A 142 -12.24 1.64 -17.46
N THR A 143 -12.50 0.36 -17.17
CA THR A 143 -13.74 -0.10 -16.57
C THR A 143 -13.61 -0.50 -15.12
N GLY A 144 -12.40 -0.88 -14.68
CA GLY A 144 -12.16 -1.44 -13.36
C GLY A 144 -12.56 -2.92 -13.28
N GLU A 145 -12.95 -3.54 -14.38
CA GLU A 145 -13.31 -4.95 -14.37
C GLU A 145 -12.07 -5.84 -14.23
N TRP A 146 -12.22 -6.94 -13.51
CA TRP A 146 -11.13 -7.89 -13.30
C TRP A 146 -10.79 -8.64 -14.59
N ILE A 147 -9.49 -8.68 -14.90
CA ILE A 147 -8.94 -9.52 -15.96
C ILE A 147 -8.52 -10.86 -15.38
N TYR A 148 -8.06 -10.83 -14.13
CA TYR A 148 -7.56 -11.99 -13.40
C TYR A 148 -8.71 -12.66 -12.67
N GLU A 149 -8.92 -13.91 -12.89
CA GLU A 149 -9.97 -14.70 -12.23
C GLU A 149 -9.42 -15.52 -11.07
#